data_7c33e1b6bf0371561f396184fff2ee44
#
_entry.id   7c33e1b6bf0371561f396184fff2ee44
#
_cell.length_a   1.000
_cell.length_b   1.000
_cell.length_c   1.000
_cell.angle_alpha   90.00
_cell.angle_beta   90.00
_cell.angle_gamma   90.00
#
_symmetry.space_group_name_H-M   'P 1'
#
loop_
_entity.id
_entity.type
_entity.pdbx_description
1 polymer ?
#
loop_
_entity_poly.entity_id
_entity_poly.type
_entity_poly.pdbx_seq_one_letter_code
_entity_poly.pdbx_strand_id
1 'polypeptide(L)'
;MKKWTKTALLTGCACCIAGAVLMFSGWASGGKAYAETYDLNAMSGSAKKEDGISTQEKIKLDDFDELQADLTIGDLNILPSGDDSCYLAWRIPSKKGETAVEYRVRDGVLSIEETSAVSDTIYINIDFTEENLSGGKQSETGVILYVPEKKVLKKIEVTMGFGDVQMNGIHAESGRLQNADGDITLFGCDMQNIKCKADYGDVELKSGTWENGSITLEDGDAKIQNTKLSGDVSVENSYGDIELELGKKDLERLEITAKTDFGEIDVPDTMENLMQKEEDEQSFSYVPDQPAGRITLMTKDGDISLEND
;
A
#
# COMPACT_ATOMS: atom_id res chain seq x y z
N MET A 1 -12.64 -20.09 26.55
CA MET A 1 -11.24 -19.59 26.55
C MET A 1 -10.34 -20.53 27.35
N LYS A 2 -9.30 -21.07 26.73
CA LYS A 2 -8.30 -21.95 27.38
C LYS A 2 -7.59 -21.19 28.50
N LYS A 3 -7.18 -21.85 29.56
CA LYS A 3 -6.51 -21.24 30.73
C LYS A 3 -5.30 -20.37 30.32
N TRP A 4 -4.61 -20.74 29.25
CA TRP A 4 -3.43 -20.05 28.71
C TRP A 4 -3.76 -18.68 28.14
N THR A 5 -4.86 -18.56 27.37
CA THR A 5 -5.32 -17.30 26.79
C THR A 5 -5.72 -16.28 27.86
N LYS A 6 -6.31 -16.76 28.98
CA LYS A 6 -6.61 -15.87 30.13
C LYS A 6 -5.35 -15.37 30.82
N THR A 7 -4.33 -16.22 30.94
CA THR A 7 -3.06 -15.81 31.56
C THR A 7 -2.31 -14.82 30.67
N ALA A 8 -2.23 -15.05 29.35
CA ALA A 8 -1.60 -14.15 28.40
C ALA A 8 -2.31 -12.78 28.37
N LEU A 9 -3.65 -12.77 28.34
CA LEU A 9 -4.43 -11.53 28.38
C LEU A 9 -4.19 -10.76 29.69
N LEU A 10 -4.20 -11.44 30.85
CA LEU A 10 -3.93 -10.82 32.15
C LEU A 10 -2.51 -10.25 32.23
N THR A 11 -1.52 -10.97 31.72
CA THR A 11 -0.13 -10.49 31.69
C THR A 11 0.02 -9.28 30.76
N GLY A 12 -0.58 -9.30 29.56
CA GLY A 12 -0.58 -8.19 28.65
C GLY A 12 -1.23 -6.94 29.24
N CYS A 13 -2.42 -7.08 29.85
CA CYS A 13 -3.07 -5.97 30.57
C CYS A 13 -2.22 -5.43 31.74
N ALA A 14 -1.57 -6.30 32.49
CA ALA A 14 -0.68 -5.86 33.57
C ALA A 14 0.54 -5.06 33.06
N CYS A 15 1.14 -5.50 31.95
CA CYS A 15 2.23 -4.77 31.30
C CYS A 15 1.77 -3.40 30.76
N CYS A 16 0.58 -3.31 30.16
CA CYS A 16 0.01 -2.04 29.69
C CYS A 16 -0.25 -1.08 30.85
N ILE A 17 -0.81 -1.56 31.96
CA ILE A 17 -1.05 -0.74 33.17
C ILE A 17 0.29 -0.27 33.76
N ALA A 18 1.28 -1.16 33.89
CA ALA A 18 2.61 -0.79 34.39
C ALA A 18 3.29 0.25 33.48
N GLY A 19 3.19 0.08 32.15
CA GLY A 19 3.69 1.05 31.15
C GLY A 19 3.00 2.43 31.29
N ALA A 20 1.67 2.46 31.43
CA ALA A 20 0.91 3.68 31.65
C ALA A 20 1.28 4.38 32.96
N VAL A 21 1.47 3.63 34.05
CA VAL A 21 1.91 4.17 35.34
C VAL A 21 3.31 4.77 35.25
N LEU A 22 4.25 4.10 34.58
CA LEU A 22 5.60 4.61 34.36
C LEU A 22 5.60 5.89 33.51
N MET A 23 4.78 5.92 32.46
CA MET A 23 4.62 7.09 31.59
C MET A 23 4.05 8.28 32.36
N PHE A 24 2.99 8.04 33.18
CA PHE A 24 2.36 9.09 33.99
C PHE A 24 3.28 9.59 35.10
N SER A 25 4.03 8.70 35.77
CA SER A 25 4.99 9.07 36.79
C SER A 25 6.18 9.85 36.21
N GLY A 26 6.68 9.47 35.04
CA GLY A 26 7.69 10.20 34.28
C GLY A 26 7.21 11.61 33.91
N TRP A 27 5.98 11.71 33.39
CA TRP A 27 5.35 13.00 33.07
C TRP A 27 5.13 13.90 34.29
N ALA A 28 4.63 13.33 35.39
CA ALA A 28 4.41 14.04 36.64
C ALA A 28 5.71 14.48 37.38
N SER A 29 6.81 13.76 37.12
CA SER A 29 8.15 14.05 37.68
C SER A 29 8.97 15.05 36.85
N GLY A 30 8.34 15.77 35.93
CA GLY A 30 8.99 16.79 35.10
C GLY A 30 9.40 16.31 33.70
N GLY A 31 8.99 15.12 33.30
CA GLY A 31 9.25 14.58 31.97
C GLY A 31 8.70 15.46 30.84
N LYS A 32 7.62 16.23 31.13
CA LYS A 32 7.10 17.22 30.20
C LYS A 32 8.12 18.33 29.91
N ALA A 33 8.76 18.87 30.93
CA ALA A 33 9.81 19.89 30.80
C ALA A 33 11.06 19.31 30.11
N TYR A 34 11.31 18.01 30.28
CA TYR A 34 12.41 17.29 29.61
C TYR A 34 12.09 17.05 28.15
N ALA A 35 10.85 16.67 27.81
CA ALA A 35 10.39 16.49 26.43
C ALA A 35 10.32 17.81 25.65
N GLU A 36 9.99 18.93 26.33
CA GLU A 36 10.06 20.27 25.74
C GLU A 36 11.51 20.79 25.58
N THR A 37 12.46 20.25 26.35
CA THR A 37 13.88 20.67 26.30
C THR A 37 14.73 19.72 25.42
N TYR A 38 14.33 18.46 25.34
CA TYR A 38 14.90 17.47 24.41
C TYR A 38 13.99 17.43 23.17
N ASP A 39 14.39 18.17 22.16
CA ASP A 39 13.93 17.94 20.82
C ASP A 39 14.32 16.48 20.45
N LEU A 40 13.34 15.57 20.45
CA LEU A 40 13.57 14.17 20.05
C LEU A 40 14.09 14.09 18.61
N ASN A 41 13.86 15.11 17.78
CA ASN A 41 14.51 15.31 16.50
C ASN A 41 16.01 15.58 16.65
N ALA A 42 16.48 16.05 17.81
CA ALA A 42 17.92 16.21 18.08
C ALA A 42 18.60 14.90 18.50
N MET A 43 17.86 13.88 18.98
CA MET A 43 18.41 12.57 19.26
C MET A 43 18.49 11.69 17.99
N SER A 44 17.69 11.95 16.98
CA SER A 44 17.86 11.43 15.61
C SER A 44 18.89 12.30 14.89
N GLY A 45 20.17 12.25 15.27
CA GLY A 45 21.29 12.96 14.65
C GLY A 45 20.94 14.29 14.01
N SER A 46 20.82 15.36 14.84
CA SER A 46 20.67 16.76 14.47
C SER A 46 20.31 17.00 12.99
N ALA A 47 19.04 17.04 12.67
CA ALA A 47 18.58 17.85 11.56
C ALA A 47 19.08 19.27 11.87
N LYS A 48 20.18 19.66 11.28
CA LYS A 48 20.65 21.02 11.33
C LYS A 48 19.51 21.87 10.78
N LYS A 49 19.28 23.02 11.32
CA LYS A 49 18.33 24.06 10.90
C LYS A 49 18.43 24.50 9.43
N GLU A 50 19.04 23.68 8.58
CA GLU A 50 19.29 23.89 7.16
C GLU A 50 18.45 22.97 6.27
N ASP A 51 17.68 22.02 6.83
CA ASP A 51 16.80 21.19 6.07
C ASP A 51 15.57 22.00 5.65
N GLY A 52 15.22 21.93 4.40
CA GLY A 52 14.12 22.63 3.78
C GLY A 52 13.06 21.65 3.30
N ILE A 53 11.99 22.19 2.74
CA ILE A 53 11.01 21.44 1.98
C ILE A 53 11.09 21.93 0.54
N SER A 54 11.34 21.03 -0.40
CA SER A 54 11.19 21.30 -1.83
C SER A 54 9.72 21.22 -2.17
N THR A 55 9.15 22.32 -2.65
CA THR A 55 7.74 22.38 -3.02
C THR A 55 7.63 22.86 -4.46
N GLN A 56 6.84 22.14 -5.25
CA GLN A 56 6.43 22.55 -6.57
C GLN A 56 4.90 22.53 -6.63
N GLU A 57 4.32 23.67 -6.93
CA GLU A 57 2.89 23.74 -7.24
C GLU A 57 2.61 23.04 -8.59
N LYS A 58 1.35 22.73 -8.83
CA LYS A 58 0.88 22.02 -10.03
C LYS A 58 1.41 22.67 -11.32
N ILE A 59 2.33 21.99 -12.01
CA ILE A 59 2.91 22.39 -13.29
C ILE A 59 2.37 21.51 -14.40
N LYS A 60 2.11 22.11 -15.56
CA LYS A 60 1.68 21.38 -16.74
C LYS A 60 2.84 20.63 -17.36
N LEU A 61 2.60 19.36 -17.71
CA LEU A 61 3.56 18.52 -18.42
C LEU A 61 3.28 18.48 -19.93
N ASP A 62 4.33 18.14 -20.68
CA ASP A 62 4.17 17.68 -22.05
C ASP A 62 3.47 16.32 -22.06
N ASP A 63 2.89 15.92 -23.20
CA ASP A 63 2.18 14.64 -23.31
C ASP A 63 3.15 13.45 -23.26
N PHE A 64 2.72 12.36 -22.60
CA PHE A 64 3.48 11.13 -22.46
C PHE A 64 2.55 9.92 -22.43
N ASP A 65 3.00 8.76 -22.85
CA ASP A 65 2.26 7.50 -22.84
C ASP A 65 2.79 6.51 -21.80
N GLU A 66 4.00 6.74 -21.29
CA GLU A 66 4.66 5.86 -20.34
C GLU A 66 5.11 6.66 -19.10
N LEU A 67 4.97 6.06 -17.94
CA LEU A 67 5.42 6.61 -16.65
C LEU A 67 6.53 5.74 -16.08
N GLN A 68 7.61 6.39 -15.66
CA GLN A 68 8.66 5.81 -14.83
C GLN A 68 8.87 6.71 -13.61
N ALA A 69 8.58 6.21 -12.41
CA ALA A 69 8.80 6.93 -11.16
C ALA A 69 9.72 6.11 -10.24
N ASP A 70 10.75 6.76 -9.73
CA ASP A 70 11.70 6.20 -8.77
C ASP A 70 11.81 7.17 -7.59
N LEU A 71 11.15 6.82 -6.49
CA LEU A 71 11.00 7.66 -5.32
C LEU A 71 11.46 6.90 -4.08
N THR A 72 12.17 7.60 -3.21
CA THR A 72 12.73 7.01 -1.98
C THR A 72 11.86 7.29 -0.77
N ILE A 73 11.26 8.49 -0.66
CA ILE A 73 10.52 8.94 0.52
C ILE A 73 9.27 9.72 0.09
N GLY A 74 8.18 9.51 0.80
CA GLY A 74 6.92 10.21 0.61
C GLY A 74 5.98 9.48 -0.33
N ASP A 75 4.72 9.89 -0.34
CA ASP A 75 3.67 9.19 -1.05
C ASP A 75 3.69 9.54 -2.55
N LEU A 76 3.28 8.60 -3.37
CA LEU A 76 2.97 8.83 -4.78
C LEU A 76 1.46 8.74 -5.00
N ASN A 77 0.86 9.85 -5.34
CA ASN A 77 -0.55 9.93 -5.69
C ASN A 77 -0.72 10.15 -7.19
N ILE A 78 -1.42 9.25 -7.89
CA ILE A 78 -1.79 9.43 -9.30
C ILE A 78 -3.30 9.62 -9.38
N LEU A 79 -3.72 10.82 -9.75
CA LEU A 79 -5.10 11.28 -9.64
C LEU A 79 -5.65 11.79 -11.00
N PRO A 80 -6.97 11.80 -11.19
CA PRO A 80 -7.58 12.47 -12.35
C PRO A 80 -7.25 13.96 -12.39
N SER A 81 -6.89 14.47 -13.56
CA SER A 81 -6.54 15.90 -13.72
C SER A 81 -7.75 16.82 -13.73
N GLY A 82 -8.92 16.30 -14.09
CA GLY A 82 -10.15 17.06 -14.31
C GLY A 82 -10.20 17.81 -15.65
N ASP A 83 -9.15 17.73 -16.47
CA ASP A 83 -9.06 18.28 -17.82
C ASP A 83 -8.23 17.38 -18.75
N ASP A 84 -7.94 17.82 -19.98
CA ASP A 84 -7.20 17.02 -20.97
C ASP A 84 -5.67 17.17 -20.85
N SER A 85 -5.14 17.66 -19.74
CA SER A 85 -3.70 17.89 -19.54
C SER A 85 -3.16 17.14 -18.35
N CYS A 86 -1.90 16.73 -18.43
CA CYS A 86 -1.17 16.15 -17.30
C CYS A 86 -0.48 17.24 -16.49
N TYR A 87 -0.37 17.02 -15.18
CA TYR A 87 0.33 17.94 -14.28
C TYR A 87 1.09 17.17 -13.21
N LEU A 88 2.15 17.80 -12.71
CA LEU A 88 2.97 17.30 -11.63
C LEU A 88 3.06 18.33 -10.51
N ALA A 89 3.00 17.86 -9.27
CA ALA A 89 3.23 18.66 -8.06
C ALA A 89 4.01 17.81 -7.06
N TRP A 90 4.78 18.44 -6.17
CA TRP A 90 5.43 17.73 -5.07
C TRP A 90 5.65 18.60 -3.86
N ARG A 91 5.78 17.93 -2.73
CA ARG A 91 6.21 18.50 -1.47
C ARG A 91 7.05 17.45 -0.75
N ILE A 92 8.36 17.54 -0.82
CA ILE A 92 9.30 16.55 -0.29
C ILE A 92 10.39 17.22 0.55
N PRO A 93 10.78 16.64 1.71
CA PRO A 93 11.91 17.10 2.47
C PRO A 93 13.17 17.14 1.62
N SER A 94 13.94 18.24 1.68
CA SER A 94 15.18 18.38 0.93
C SER A 94 16.18 19.22 1.70
N LYS A 95 17.46 19.15 1.33
CA LYS A 95 18.43 20.12 1.81
C LYS A 95 18.12 21.49 1.25
N LYS A 96 18.35 22.52 2.05
CA LYS A 96 18.05 23.90 1.66
C LYS A 96 18.73 24.29 0.34
N GLY A 97 17.90 24.60 -0.66
CA GLY A 97 18.37 25.03 -1.98
C GLY A 97 18.60 23.89 -2.98
N GLU A 98 18.32 22.64 -2.62
CA GLU A 98 18.34 21.50 -3.54
C GLU A 98 16.92 21.21 -4.05
N THR A 99 16.80 20.77 -5.28
CA THR A 99 15.57 20.26 -5.87
C THR A 99 15.41 18.80 -5.44
N ALA A 100 14.30 18.45 -4.80
CA ALA A 100 14.07 17.08 -4.33
C ALA A 100 13.60 16.12 -5.43
N VAL A 101 12.99 16.64 -6.48
CA VAL A 101 12.43 15.85 -7.57
C VAL A 101 12.94 16.39 -8.90
N GLU A 102 13.53 15.55 -9.69
CA GLU A 102 13.79 15.79 -11.10
C GLU A 102 12.76 15.07 -11.95
N TYR A 103 12.26 15.75 -12.97
CA TYR A 103 11.33 15.13 -13.93
C TYR A 103 11.71 15.51 -15.36
N ARG A 104 11.36 14.64 -16.28
CA ARG A 104 11.59 14.86 -17.70
C ARG A 104 10.58 14.09 -18.54
N VAL A 105 10.01 14.74 -19.54
CA VAL A 105 9.27 14.08 -20.61
C VAL A 105 10.17 13.97 -21.83
N ARG A 106 10.45 12.77 -22.27
CA ARG A 106 11.26 12.51 -23.46
C ARG A 106 10.77 11.25 -24.17
N ASP A 107 10.62 11.33 -25.50
CA ASP A 107 10.23 10.22 -26.36
C ASP A 107 8.93 9.52 -25.89
N GLY A 108 8.00 10.30 -25.32
CA GLY A 108 6.72 9.80 -24.78
C GLY A 108 6.80 9.18 -23.39
N VAL A 109 7.93 9.25 -22.71
CA VAL A 109 8.14 8.75 -21.34
C VAL A 109 8.26 9.91 -20.38
N LEU A 110 7.43 9.94 -19.33
CA LEU A 110 7.63 10.77 -18.14
C LEU A 110 8.51 10.01 -17.15
N SER A 111 9.70 10.53 -16.90
CA SER A 111 10.57 10.06 -15.80
C SER A 111 10.45 11.01 -14.62
N ILE A 112 10.26 10.49 -13.42
CA ILE A 112 10.23 11.21 -12.15
C ILE A 112 11.24 10.51 -11.23
N GLU A 113 12.23 11.25 -10.77
CA GLU A 113 13.28 10.71 -9.90
C GLU A 113 13.44 11.61 -8.67
N GLU A 114 13.50 11.00 -7.50
CA GLU A 114 13.86 11.72 -6.28
C GLU A 114 15.38 11.85 -6.20
N THR A 115 15.85 13.09 -6.12
CA THR A 115 17.30 13.42 -6.09
C THR A 115 17.79 13.80 -4.70
N SER A 116 16.88 14.01 -3.76
CA SER A 116 17.25 14.35 -2.39
C SER A 116 17.76 13.10 -1.68
N ALA A 117 19.05 12.84 -1.80
CA ALA A 117 19.73 11.98 -0.86
C ALA A 117 19.71 12.65 0.54
N VAL A 118 18.58 12.57 1.23
CA VAL A 118 18.55 12.69 2.69
C VAL A 118 19.14 11.37 3.20
N SER A 119 20.45 11.23 2.97
CA SER A 119 21.23 10.07 3.35
C SER A 119 21.21 9.95 4.87
N ASP A 120 20.93 8.76 5.34
CA ASP A 120 21.19 8.25 6.68
C ASP A 120 20.28 8.73 7.83
N THR A 121 19.19 9.41 7.60
CA THR A 121 18.26 9.75 8.68
C THR A 121 16.87 9.23 8.35
N ILE A 122 16.45 8.18 9.04
CA ILE A 122 15.06 7.77 9.07
C ILE A 122 14.30 8.90 9.77
N TYR A 123 13.51 9.68 9.04
CA TYR A 123 12.61 10.66 9.62
C TYR A 123 11.39 9.92 10.18
N ILE A 124 11.52 9.43 11.41
CA ILE A 124 10.34 9.07 12.19
C ILE A 124 9.72 10.40 12.65
N ASN A 125 8.79 10.92 11.90
CA ASN A 125 8.04 12.10 12.27
C ASN A 125 6.98 11.70 13.30
N ILE A 126 7.39 11.53 14.57
CA ILE A 126 6.47 11.32 15.67
C ILE A 126 6.02 12.71 16.14
N ASP A 127 5.02 13.23 15.45
CA ASP A 127 4.38 14.49 15.85
C ASP A 127 3.31 14.21 16.93
N PHE A 128 3.64 14.53 18.17
CA PHE A 128 2.74 14.40 19.33
C PHE A 128 1.86 15.65 19.54
N THR A 129 1.54 16.40 18.50
CA THR A 129 0.59 17.52 18.65
C THR A 129 -0.83 17.00 18.86
N GLU A 130 -1.64 17.75 19.63
CA GLU A 130 -3.05 17.40 19.88
C GLU A 130 -3.87 17.28 18.57
N GLU A 131 -3.46 17.94 17.49
CA GLU A 131 -4.09 17.85 16.18
C GLU A 131 -3.87 16.47 15.54
N ASN A 132 -2.70 15.86 15.68
CA ASN A 132 -2.41 14.53 15.12
C ASN A 132 -3.02 13.39 15.96
N LEU A 133 -3.19 13.59 17.28
CA LEU A 133 -3.92 12.66 18.14
C LEU A 133 -5.44 12.66 17.89
N SER A 134 -5.97 13.71 17.27
CA SER A 134 -7.40 13.86 16.97
C SER A 134 -7.78 13.55 15.50
N GLY A 135 -6.87 12.95 14.70
CA GLY A 135 -7.12 12.66 13.28
C GLY A 135 -6.99 13.89 12.37
N GLY A 136 -6.20 14.87 12.78
CA GLY A 136 -5.84 16.04 11.97
C GLY A 136 -4.90 15.65 10.82
N LYS A 137 -5.01 16.38 9.72
CA LYS A 137 -4.38 16.17 8.43
C LYS A 137 -2.94 15.64 8.53
N GLN A 138 -2.71 14.43 8.00
CA GLN A 138 -1.38 13.97 7.66
C GLN A 138 -0.64 15.05 6.86
N SER A 139 0.59 15.31 7.20
CA SER A 139 1.47 16.19 6.42
C SER A 139 1.60 15.56 5.03
N GLU A 140 0.94 16.14 4.03
CA GLU A 140 0.96 15.65 2.65
C GLU A 140 2.36 15.87 2.07
N THR A 141 3.29 14.99 2.39
CA THR A 141 4.61 14.92 1.77
C THR A 141 4.57 13.86 0.70
N GLY A 142 4.96 14.22 -0.52
CA GLY A 142 4.96 13.28 -1.62
C GLY A 142 4.91 13.95 -2.98
N VAL A 143 4.70 13.12 -3.98
CA VAL A 143 4.53 13.50 -5.40
C VAL A 143 3.08 13.26 -5.81
N ILE A 144 2.48 14.22 -6.51
CA ILE A 144 1.14 14.09 -7.09
C ILE A 144 1.26 14.24 -8.61
N LEU A 145 0.91 13.18 -9.32
CA LEU A 145 0.77 13.19 -10.77
C LEU A 145 -0.72 13.23 -11.13
N TYR A 146 -1.12 14.22 -11.90
CA TYR A 146 -2.48 14.33 -12.42
C TYR A 146 -2.52 13.88 -13.87
N VAL A 147 -3.41 12.95 -14.18
CA VAL A 147 -3.56 12.33 -15.50
C VAL A 147 -5.01 12.49 -15.98
N PRO A 148 -5.27 12.84 -17.26
CA PRO A 148 -6.63 12.88 -17.77
C PRO A 148 -7.37 11.56 -17.62
N GLU A 149 -8.63 11.56 -17.18
CA GLU A 149 -9.44 10.36 -16.96
C GLU A 149 -9.49 9.39 -18.14
N LYS A 150 -9.40 9.91 -19.37
CA LYS A 150 -9.48 9.09 -20.60
C LYS A 150 -8.12 8.63 -21.11
N LYS A 151 -7.04 9.05 -20.46
CA LYS A 151 -5.70 8.70 -20.89
C LYS A 151 -5.37 7.28 -20.47
N VAL A 152 -4.95 6.47 -21.42
CA VAL A 152 -4.42 5.13 -21.18
C VAL A 152 -2.90 5.19 -21.22
N LEU A 153 -2.25 4.81 -20.15
CA LEU A 153 -0.80 4.66 -20.08
C LEU A 153 -0.42 3.30 -20.70
N LYS A 154 0.45 3.32 -21.68
CA LYS A 154 0.97 2.08 -22.31
C LYS A 154 1.80 1.27 -21.32
N LYS A 155 2.54 1.98 -20.50
CA LYS A 155 3.40 1.38 -19.48
C LYS A 155 3.48 2.24 -18.23
N ILE A 156 3.47 1.59 -17.09
CA ILE A 156 3.69 2.23 -15.79
C ILE A 156 4.75 1.46 -15.02
N GLU A 157 5.82 2.13 -14.61
CA GLU A 157 6.87 1.59 -13.74
C GLU A 157 7.05 2.50 -12.55
N VAL A 158 6.75 1.98 -11.36
CA VAL A 158 6.86 2.70 -10.10
C VAL A 158 7.74 1.88 -9.17
N THR A 159 8.75 2.52 -8.61
CA THR A 159 9.57 2.00 -7.53
C THR A 159 9.53 2.99 -6.38
N MET A 160 9.09 2.51 -5.22
CA MET A 160 9.00 3.28 -3.98
C MET A 160 9.86 2.65 -2.91
N GLY A 161 10.58 3.49 -2.14
CA GLY A 161 11.29 3.05 -0.95
C GLY A 161 10.40 3.07 0.29
N PHE A 162 9.90 4.25 0.65
CA PHE A 162 9.09 4.49 1.86
C PHE A 162 7.94 5.44 1.54
N GLY A 163 6.72 5.03 1.80
CA GLY A 163 5.50 5.80 1.56
C GLY A 163 4.50 5.02 0.73
N ASP A 164 3.32 5.56 0.58
CA ASP A 164 2.21 4.88 -0.08
C ASP A 164 2.15 5.20 -1.58
N VAL A 165 1.68 4.22 -2.36
CA VAL A 165 1.32 4.40 -3.76
C VAL A 165 -0.20 4.37 -3.88
N GLN A 166 -0.80 5.49 -4.25
CA GLN A 166 -2.25 5.60 -4.43
C GLN A 166 -2.58 6.00 -5.86
N MET A 167 -3.42 5.22 -6.53
CA MET A 167 -3.91 5.51 -7.88
C MET A 167 -5.42 5.53 -7.90
N ASN A 168 -6.00 6.55 -8.52
CA ASN A 168 -7.44 6.71 -8.61
C ASN A 168 -7.87 6.93 -10.05
N GLY A 169 -8.71 6.04 -10.58
CA GLY A 169 -9.26 6.15 -11.93
C GLY A 169 -8.21 6.11 -13.05
N ILE A 170 -7.12 5.36 -12.87
CA ILE A 170 -6.02 5.28 -13.82
C ILE A 170 -6.18 4.06 -14.72
N HIS A 171 -5.86 4.21 -16.01
CA HIS A 171 -5.88 3.14 -16.99
C HIS A 171 -4.46 2.83 -17.48
N ALA A 172 -4.03 1.57 -17.40
CA ALA A 172 -2.70 1.15 -17.86
C ALA A 172 -2.73 -0.23 -18.54
N GLU A 173 -1.99 -0.36 -19.66
CA GLU A 173 -1.93 -1.61 -20.46
C GLU A 173 -0.87 -2.58 -19.93
N SER A 174 0.17 -2.09 -19.28
CA SER A 174 1.23 -2.93 -18.72
C SER A 174 2.02 -2.20 -17.65
N GLY A 175 2.70 -2.95 -16.77
CA GLY A 175 3.66 -2.32 -15.89
C GLY A 175 4.01 -3.08 -14.63
N ARG A 176 4.68 -2.34 -13.75
CA ARG A 176 5.13 -2.83 -12.46
C ARG A 176 5.02 -1.73 -11.41
N LEU A 177 4.46 -2.09 -10.27
CA LEU A 177 4.42 -1.28 -9.07
C LEU A 177 5.23 -2.02 -8.00
N GLN A 178 6.26 -1.41 -7.47
CA GLN A 178 7.09 -1.97 -6.42
C GLN A 178 7.15 -0.99 -5.26
N ASN A 179 6.82 -1.45 -4.07
CA ASN A 179 6.95 -0.69 -2.83
C ASN A 179 7.72 -1.52 -1.80
N ALA A 180 8.73 -0.91 -1.18
CA ALA A 180 9.50 -1.60 -0.16
C ALA A 180 8.86 -1.46 1.23
N ASP A 181 8.26 -0.29 1.55
CA ASP A 181 7.64 -0.04 2.86
C ASP A 181 6.51 0.99 2.70
N GLY A 182 5.27 0.52 2.80
CA GLY A 182 4.04 1.28 2.62
C GLY A 182 3.05 0.56 1.71
N ASP A 183 1.86 1.09 1.61
CA ASP A 183 0.73 0.45 0.95
C ASP A 183 0.64 0.78 -0.54
N ILE A 184 0.02 -0.12 -1.31
CA ILE A 184 -0.36 0.11 -2.70
C ILE A 184 -1.88 0.05 -2.80
N THR A 185 -2.53 1.18 -3.05
CA THR A 185 -3.99 1.26 -3.19
C THR A 185 -4.38 1.68 -4.61
N LEU A 186 -5.17 0.84 -5.28
CA LEU A 186 -5.70 1.10 -6.62
C LEU A 186 -7.23 1.19 -6.56
N PHE A 187 -7.78 2.40 -6.71
CA PHE A 187 -9.21 2.65 -6.65
C PHE A 187 -9.77 2.99 -8.03
N GLY A 188 -10.75 2.23 -8.51
CA GLY A 188 -11.42 2.49 -9.79
C GLY A 188 -10.49 2.44 -11.01
N CYS A 189 -9.38 1.70 -10.90
CA CYS A 189 -8.37 1.61 -11.96
C CYS A 189 -8.67 0.47 -12.94
N ASP A 190 -8.36 0.68 -14.22
CA ASP A 190 -8.41 -0.37 -15.24
C ASP A 190 -6.99 -0.76 -15.64
N MET A 191 -6.58 -1.93 -15.17
CA MET A 191 -5.20 -2.40 -15.25
C MET A 191 -5.08 -3.67 -16.08
N GLN A 192 -4.12 -3.70 -17.01
CA GLN A 192 -3.79 -4.89 -17.79
C GLN A 192 -2.31 -5.23 -17.61
N ASN A 193 -1.98 -6.50 -17.48
CA ASN A 193 -0.62 -7.02 -17.38
C ASN A 193 0.25 -6.29 -16.33
N ILE A 194 -0.33 -5.98 -15.18
CA ILE A 194 0.37 -5.27 -14.09
C ILE A 194 0.90 -6.28 -13.06
N LYS A 195 2.12 -6.01 -12.58
CA LYS A 195 2.74 -6.72 -11.47
C LYS A 195 2.90 -5.78 -10.29
N CYS A 196 2.22 -6.08 -9.18
CA CYS A 196 2.42 -5.39 -7.91
C CYS A 196 3.33 -6.22 -7.01
N LYS A 197 4.28 -5.57 -6.38
CA LYS A 197 5.12 -6.16 -5.33
C LYS A 197 5.20 -5.20 -4.16
N ALA A 198 4.86 -5.68 -2.96
CA ALA A 198 5.10 -4.99 -1.71
C ALA A 198 5.98 -5.89 -0.82
N ASP A 199 7.02 -5.31 -0.21
CA ASP A 199 7.84 -6.06 0.74
C ASP A 199 7.25 -5.93 2.15
N TYR A 200 6.85 -4.71 2.57
CA TYR A 200 6.14 -4.43 3.83
C TYR A 200 5.01 -3.45 3.56
N GLY A 201 3.76 -3.89 3.77
CA GLY A 201 2.56 -3.10 3.56
C GLY A 201 1.50 -3.83 2.75
N ASP A 202 0.31 -3.27 2.71
CA ASP A 202 -0.86 -3.89 2.12
C ASP A 202 -1.01 -3.55 0.63
N VAL A 203 -1.66 -4.44 -0.11
CA VAL A 203 -2.08 -4.17 -1.49
C VAL A 203 -3.59 -4.24 -1.60
N GLU A 204 -4.23 -3.10 -1.86
CA GLU A 204 -5.68 -3.01 -2.03
C GLU A 204 -6.07 -2.67 -3.48
N LEU A 205 -6.88 -3.55 -4.09
CA LEU A 205 -7.57 -3.30 -5.35
C LEU A 205 -9.05 -3.09 -5.07
N LYS A 206 -9.57 -1.91 -5.36
CA LYS A 206 -10.95 -1.56 -5.07
C LYS A 206 -11.65 -0.96 -6.25
N SER A 207 -12.61 -1.70 -6.77
CA SER A 207 -13.35 -1.33 -7.99
C SER A 207 -12.47 -1.32 -9.25
N GLY A 208 -13.07 -1.16 -10.43
CA GLY A 208 -12.34 -1.15 -11.70
C GLY A 208 -12.18 -2.54 -12.31
N THR A 209 -11.16 -2.70 -13.15
CA THR A 209 -10.87 -3.96 -13.84
C THR A 209 -9.40 -4.35 -13.71
N TRP A 210 -9.13 -5.65 -13.59
CA TRP A 210 -7.79 -6.19 -13.55
C TRP A 210 -7.70 -7.40 -14.49
N GLU A 211 -6.92 -7.26 -15.55
CA GLU A 211 -6.74 -8.29 -16.56
C GLU A 211 -5.29 -8.74 -16.64
N ASN A 212 -5.02 -9.99 -16.39
CA ASN A 212 -3.69 -10.61 -16.34
C ASN A 212 -2.73 -9.85 -15.40
N GLY A 213 -2.35 -10.43 -14.32
CA GLY A 213 -1.44 -9.73 -13.43
C GLY A 213 -1.07 -10.53 -12.20
N SER A 214 -0.19 -9.97 -11.40
CA SER A 214 0.23 -10.60 -10.16
C SER A 214 0.39 -9.61 -9.03
N ILE A 215 0.05 -10.05 -7.83
CA ILE A 215 0.33 -9.39 -6.57
C ILE A 215 1.25 -10.32 -5.79
N THR A 216 2.36 -9.79 -5.32
CA THR A 216 3.32 -10.53 -4.48
C THR A 216 3.63 -9.70 -3.25
N LEU A 217 3.37 -10.25 -2.07
CA LEU A 217 3.67 -9.62 -0.78
C LEU A 217 4.64 -10.49 0.02
N GLU A 218 5.49 -9.83 0.81
CA GLU A 218 6.35 -10.52 1.77
C GLU A 218 5.73 -10.47 3.17
N ASP A 219 5.21 -9.29 3.59
CA ASP A 219 4.53 -9.08 4.88
C ASP A 219 3.47 -7.98 4.71
N GLY A 220 2.21 -8.31 4.91
CA GLY A 220 1.05 -7.44 4.72
C GLY A 220 -0.13 -8.20 4.14
N ASP A 221 -1.26 -7.55 3.96
CA ASP A 221 -2.49 -8.16 3.49
C ASP A 221 -2.79 -7.80 2.03
N ALA A 222 -3.36 -8.75 1.29
CA ALA A 222 -3.86 -8.52 -0.06
C ALA A 222 -5.40 -8.46 -0.05
N LYS A 223 -5.97 -7.34 -0.50
CA LYS A 223 -7.41 -7.15 -0.54
C LYS A 223 -7.91 -6.78 -1.92
N ILE A 224 -8.79 -7.60 -2.49
CA ILE A 224 -9.41 -7.36 -3.79
C ILE A 224 -10.91 -7.24 -3.60
N GLN A 225 -11.46 -6.03 -3.77
CA GLN A 225 -12.86 -5.74 -3.54
C GLN A 225 -13.54 -5.18 -4.77
N ASN A 226 -14.72 -5.72 -5.11
CA ASN A 226 -15.57 -5.19 -6.19
C ASN A 226 -14.82 -4.94 -7.51
N THR A 227 -13.73 -5.68 -7.75
CA THR A 227 -12.86 -5.55 -8.93
C THR A 227 -13.19 -6.65 -9.92
N LYS A 228 -13.42 -6.28 -11.19
CA LYS A 228 -13.68 -7.25 -12.24
C LYS A 228 -12.36 -7.90 -12.68
N LEU A 229 -12.23 -9.19 -12.41
CA LEU A 229 -11.05 -9.99 -12.78
C LEU A 229 -11.25 -10.71 -14.10
N SER A 230 -10.19 -10.78 -14.93
CA SER A 230 -10.17 -11.55 -16.18
C SER A 230 -8.75 -11.98 -16.54
N GLY A 231 -8.63 -12.97 -17.43
CA GLY A 231 -7.34 -13.57 -17.76
C GLY A 231 -6.75 -14.35 -16.58
N ASP A 232 -5.44 -14.38 -16.47
CA ASP A 232 -4.73 -15.07 -15.39
C ASP A 232 -4.28 -14.05 -14.31
N VAL A 233 -4.80 -14.18 -13.10
CA VAL A 233 -4.46 -13.35 -11.94
C VAL A 233 -3.86 -14.23 -10.84
N SER A 234 -2.76 -13.81 -10.24
CA SER A 234 -2.16 -14.49 -9.09
C SER A 234 -1.93 -13.53 -7.92
N VAL A 235 -2.19 -14.03 -6.71
CA VAL A 235 -1.82 -13.38 -5.45
C VAL A 235 -0.97 -14.35 -4.66
N GLU A 236 0.25 -13.96 -4.36
CA GLU A 236 1.20 -14.73 -3.55
C GLU A 236 1.59 -13.89 -2.35
N ASN A 237 1.36 -14.41 -1.15
CA ASN A 237 1.74 -13.78 0.11
C ASN A 237 2.66 -14.73 0.92
N SER A 238 3.61 -14.19 1.65
CA SER A 238 4.41 -14.98 2.57
C SER A 238 3.84 -14.93 3.98
N TYR A 239 3.47 -13.73 4.47
CA TYR A 239 2.92 -13.49 5.80
C TYR A 239 1.80 -12.48 5.73
N GLY A 240 0.57 -12.90 6.03
CA GLY A 240 -0.64 -12.09 6.04
C GLY A 240 -1.78 -12.71 5.24
N ASP A 241 -2.91 -12.05 5.28
CA ASP A 241 -4.17 -12.58 4.79
C ASP A 241 -4.43 -12.17 3.32
N ILE A 242 -5.26 -12.97 2.65
CA ILE A 242 -5.75 -12.66 1.31
C ILE A 242 -7.27 -12.62 1.35
N GLU A 243 -7.85 -11.45 1.07
CA GLU A 243 -9.29 -11.24 1.01
C GLU A 243 -9.74 -10.98 -0.43
N LEU A 244 -10.65 -11.80 -0.93
CA LEU A 244 -11.30 -11.64 -2.23
C LEU A 244 -12.80 -11.47 -2.05
N GLU A 245 -13.28 -10.23 -2.13
CA GLU A 245 -14.68 -9.84 -2.01
C GLU A 245 -15.23 -9.42 -3.38
N LEU A 246 -16.03 -10.26 -3.99
CA LEU A 246 -16.61 -10.02 -5.32
C LEU A 246 -18.12 -10.25 -5.28
N GLY A 247 -18.84 -9.59 -6.21
CA GLY A 247 -20.24 -9.94 -6.43
C GLY A 247 -20.39 -11.44 -6.78
N LYS A 248 -21.42 -12.09 -6.23
CA LYS A 248 -21.65 -13.54 -6.40
C LYS A 248 -21.47 -14.04 -7.84
N LYS A 249 -22.01 -13.31 -8.83
CA LYS A 249 -21.93 -13.71 -10.25
C LYS A 249 -20.53 -13.65 -10.81
N ASP A 250 -19.69 -12.73 -10.31
CA ASP A 250 -18.33 -12.55 -10.77
C ASP A 250 -17.46 -13.63 -10.14
N LEU A 251 -17.65 -13.94 -8.86
CA LEU A 251 -16.98 -15.04 -8.18
C LEU A 251 -17.29 -16.40 -8.82
N GLU A 252 -18.56 -16.70 -9.08
CA GLU A 252 -19.01 -17.97 -9.69
C GLU A 252 -18.50 -18.18 -11.15
N ARG A 253 -17.97 -17.14 -11.79
CA ARG A 253 -17.43 -17.22 -13.17
C ARG A 253 -15.92 -17.35 -13.22
N LEU A 254 -15.22 -17.28 -12.10
CA LEU A 254 -13.77 -17.46 -12.05
C LEU A 254 -13.39 -18.92 -11.80
N GLU A 255 -12.36 -19.39 -12.46
CA GLU A 255 -11.63 -20.56 -12.01
C GLU A 255 -10.77 -20.12 -10.81
N ILE A 256 -10.96 -20.72 -9.64
CA ILE A 256 -10.34 -20.30 -8.40
C ILE A 256 -9.50 -21.44 -7.86
N THR A 257 -8.25 -21.15 -7.53
CA THR A 257 -7.40 -22.03 -6.72
C THR A 257 -6.89 -21.23 -5.54
N ALA A 258 -7.13 -21.71 -4.33
CA ALA A 258 -6.62 -21.11 -3.11
C ALA A 258 -5.85 -22.15 -2.30
N LYS A 259 -4.74 -21.74 -1.67
CA LYS A 259 -3.89 -22.58 -0.85
C LYS A 259 -3.26 -21.77 0.28
N THR A 260 -3.31 -22.28 1.50
CA THR A 260 -2.51 -21.82 2.63
C THR A 260 -1.76 -22.97 3.27
N ASP A 261 -0.50 -22.73 3.68
CA ASP A 261 0.30 -23.74 4.38
C ASP A 261 0.03 -23.69 5.89
N PHE A 262 -0.19 -22.47 6.46
CA PHE A 262 -0.53 -22.27 7.88
C PHE A 262 -1.61 -21.21 8.00
N GLY A 263 -2.88 -21.61 7.99
CA GLY A 263 -4.04 -20.74 8.08
C GLY A 263 -5.33 -21.45 7.69
N GLU A 264 -6.39 -20.70 7.59
CA GLU A 264 -7.71 -21.19 7.22
C GLU A 264 -8.17 -20.61 5.87
N ILE A 265 -8.95 -21.38 5.13
CA ILE A 265 -9.61 -20.89 3.91
C ILE A 265 -11.11 -20.83 4.19
N ASP A 266 -11.65 -19.64 4.15
CA ASP A 266 -13.08 -19.38 4.25
C ASP A 266 -13.69 -19.16 2.87
N VAL A 267 -14.73 -19.88 2.56
CA VAL A 267 -15.44 -19.80 1.27
C VAL A 267 -16.94 -19.68 1.51
N PRO A 268 -17.73 -19.14 0.55
CA PRO A 268 -19.19 -19.14 0.67
C PRO A 268 -19.76 -20.54 0.91
N ASP A 269 -20.81 -20.67 1.71
CA ASP A 269 -21.48 -21.94 2.08
C ASP A 269 -21.75 -22.84 0.86
N THR A 270 -22.04 -22.25 -0.30
CA THR A 270 -22.31 -22.97 -1.55
C THR A 270 -21.09 -23.67 -2.13
N MET A 271 -19.89 -23.33 -1.67
CA MET A 271 -18.59 -23.84 -2.15
C MET A 271 -17.86 -24.68 -1.10
N GLU A 272 -18.31 -24.72 0.15
CA GLU A 272 -17.63 -25.43 1.26
C GLU A 272 -17.31 -26.91 0.96
N ASN A 273 -18.15 -27.60 0.18
CA ASN A 273 -17.95 -29.00 -0.17
C ASN A 273 -16.77 -29.25 -1.11
N LEU A 274 -16.13 -28.20 -1.62
CA LEU A 274 -14.93 -28.27 -2.48
C LEU A 274 -13.63 -28.10 -1.71
N MET A 275 -13.73 -27.80 -0.41
CA MET A 275 -12.56 -27.64 0.47
C MET A 275 -11.85 -28.95 0.72
N GLN A 276 -10.50 -28.92 0.72
CA GLN A 276 -9.64 -30.00 1.15
C GLN A 276 -8.82 -29.53 2.35
N LYS A 277 -8.90 -30.26 3.47
CA LYS A 277 -8.23 -29.93 4.71
C LYS A 277 -7.28 -31.08 5.10
N GLU A 278 -6.01 -30.77 5.19
CA GLU A 278 -4.98 -31.61 5.81
C GLU A 278 -4.57 -30.99 7.15
N GLU A 279 -3.62 -31.58 7.88
CA GLU A 279 -3.34 -31.20 9.28
C GLU A 279 -2.83 -29.74 9.41
N ASP A 280 -2.02 -29.28 8.47
CA ASP A 280 -1.46 -27.91 8.45
C ASP A 280 -1.71 -27.17 7.12
N GLU A 281 -2.22 -27.85 6.10
CA GLU A 281 -2.45 -27.30 4.77
C GLU A 281 -3.94 -27.31 4.42
N GLN A 282 -4.44 -26.18 3.93
CA GLN A 282 -5.78 -26.12 3.34
C GLN A 282 -5.71 -25.73 1.87
N SER A 283 -6.55 -26.35 1.07
CA SER A 283 -6.68 -25.99 -0.34
C SER A 283 -8.13 -25.98 -0.80
N PHE A 284 -8.39 -25.13 -1.76
CA PHE A 284 -9.68 -24.97 -2.40
C PHE A 284 -9.50 -24.89 -3.93
N SER A 285 -10.39 -25.53 -4.66
CA SER A 285 -10.41 -25.45 -6.12
C SER A 285 -11.82 -25.44 -6.64
N TYR A 286 -12.14 -24.46 -7.45
CA TYR A 286 -13.42 -24.30 -8.12
C TYR A 286 -13.20 -24.02 -9.61
N VAL A 287 -13.84 -24.78 -10.47
CA VAL A 287 -13.75 -24.65 -11.92
C VAL A 287 -15.16 -24.60 -12.52
N PRO A 288 -15.62 -23.44 -12.98
CA PRO A 288 -16.91 -23.33 -13.66
C PRO A 288 -16.84 -23.87 -15.10
N ASP A 289 -18.00 -24.17 -15.70
CA ASP A 289 -18.07 -24.70 -17.08
C ASP A 289 -17.43 -23.78 -18.12
N GLN A 290 -17.53 -22.46 -17.94
CA GLN A 290 -16.96 -21.44 -18.83
C GLN A 290 -16.33 -20.31 -18.00
N PRO A 291 -15.07 -20.45 -17.58
CA PRO A 291 -14.41 -19.46 -16.77
C PRO A 291 -14.22 -18.14 -17.53
N ALA A 292 -14.48 -17.02 -16.87
CA ALA A 292 -14.19 -15.69 -17.37
C ALA A 292 -12.73 -15.27 -17.16
N GLY A 293 -12.04 -15.97 -16.26
CA GLY A 293 -10.65 -15.78 -15.89
C GLY A 293 -10.25 -16.82 -14.85
N ARG A 294 -8.98 -16.84 -14.52
CA ARG A 294 -8.43 -17.69 -13.45
C ARG A 294 -7.82 -16.81 -12.37
N ILE A 295 -8.07 -17.16 -11.12
CA ILE A 295 -7.36 -16.56 -9.99
C ILE A 295 -6.69 -17.65 -9.15
N THR A 296 -5.43 -17.41 -8.80
CA THR A 296 -4.65 -18.27 -7.90
C THR A 296 -4.28 -17.44 -6.67
N LEU A 297 -4.68 -17.90 -5.49
CA LEU A 297 -4.43 -17.26 -4.20
C LEU A 297 -3.55 -18.20 -3.38
N MET A 298 -2.41 -17.74 -2.95
CA MET A 298 -1.47 -18.52 -2.14
C MET A 298 -0.92 -17.69 -0.99
N THR A 299 -1.02 -18.20 0.23
CA THR A 299 -0.29 -17.66 1.38
C THR A 299 0.45 -18.77 2.11
N LYS A 300 1.57 -18.45 2.74
CA LYS A 300 2.28 -19.43 3.58
C LYS A 300 1.76 -19.40 5.00
N ASP A 301 1.61 -18.20 5.58
CA ASP A 301 1.15 -18.00 6.96
C ASP A 301 0.13 -16.86 6.95
N GLY A 302 -1.14 -17.24 6.97
CA GLY A 302 -2.29 -16.32 6.90
C GLY A 302 -3.53 -17.03 6.36
N ASP A 303 -4.64 -16.37 6.48
CA ASP A 303 -5.95 -16.86 6.06
C ASP A 303 -6.30 -16.38 4.65
N ILE A 304 -7.13 -17.16 3.96
CA ILE A 304 -7.70 -16.76 2.66
C ILE A 304 -9.21 -16.70 2.80
N SER A 305 -9.80 -15.53 2.57
CA SER A 305 -11.24 -15.33 2.59
C SER A 305 -11.79 -15.06 1.18
N LEU A 306 -12.76 -15.85 0.77
CA LEU A 306 -13.55 -15.65 -0.44
C LEU A 306 -14.97 -15.23 -0.04
N GLU A 307 -15.32 -13.98 -0.29
CA GLU A 307 -16.61 -13.43 0.09
C GLU A 307 -17.45 -13.08 -1.14
N ASN A 308 -18.75 -13.21 -1.00
CA ASN A 308 -19.70 -12.80 -2.03
C ASN A 308 -20.75 -11.85 -1.44
N ASP A 309 -20.87 -10.66 -2.03
CA ASP A 309 -21.95 -9.70 -1.76
C ASP A 309 -23.34 -10.18 -2.29
#